data_29cb0fc25115e868d27b8d73f1bde143
#
_entry.id   29cb0fc25115e868d27b8d73f1bde143
#
_cell.length_a   1.000
_cell.length_b   1.000
_cell.length_c   1.000
_cell.angle_alpha   90.00
_cell.angle_beta   90.00
_cell.angle_gamma   90.00
#
_symmetry.space_group_name_H-M   'P 1'
#
loop_
_entity.id
_entity.type
_entity.pdbx_description
1 polymer ?
#
loop_
_entity_poly.entity_id
_entity_poly.type
_entity_poly.pdbx_seq_one_letter_code
_entity_poly.pdbx_strand_id
1 'polypeptide(L)' 'MYRKDEFTDDDSKKQLVRKERALLFKEFDAIAIKHLSTSTEIPTEWATYGQALRDATNLECINNIDDDFFEITWPTKPE' A
#
# COMPACT_ATOMS: atom_id res chain seq x y z
N MET A 1 4.83 1.98 -12.76
CA MET A 1 6.29 1.95 -12.94
C MET A 1 6.85 3.36 -12.72
N TYR A 2 7.90 3.49 -11.94
CA TYR A 2 8.49 4.78 -11.57
C TYR A 2 9.93 4.84 -12.05
N ARG A 3 10.37 6.03 -12.43
CA ARG A 3 11.74 6.24 -12.91
C ARG A 3 12.67 6.51 -11.73
N LYS A 4 13.79 5.83 -11.67
CA LYS A 4 14.77 5.97 -10.60
C LYS A 4 15.40 7.36 -10.54
N ASP A 5 15.50 8.05 -11.67
CA ASP A 5 16.08 9.39 -11.73
C ASP A 5 15.18 10.47 -11.11
N GLU A 6 13.87 10.20 -10.97
CA GLU A 6 12.93 11.10 -10.30
C GLU A 6 12.90 10.90 -8.79
N PHE A 7 13.35 9.75 -8.30
CA PHE A 7 13.34 9.37 -6.88
C PHE A 7 14.75 8.92 -6.50
N THR A 8 15.67 9.89 -6.41
CA THR A 8 17.10 9.60 -6.24
C THR A 8 17.51 9.36 -4.80
N ASP A 9 16.74 9.86 -3.83
CA ASP A 9 17.04 9.68 -2.41
C ASP A 9 15.98 8.81 -1.72
N ASP A 10 16.34 8.31 -0.54
CA ASP A 10 15.44 7.44 0.23
C ASP A 10 14.20 8.18 0.72
N ASP A 11 14.32 9.47 1.04
CA ASP A 11 13.19 10.26 1.50
C ASP A 11 12.11 10.41 0.43
N SER A 12 12.51 10.67 -0.81
CA SER A 12 11.58 10.73 -1.93
C SER A 12 10.84 9.41 -2.14
N LYS A 13 11.57 8.30 -2.05
CA LYS A 13 11.00 6.97 -2.17
C LYS A 13 10.01 6.67 -1.03
N LYS A 14 10.37 7.05 0.20
CA LYS A 14 9.48 6.87 1.35
C LYS A 14 8.20 7.69 1.22
N GLN A 15 8.30 8.92 0.73
CA GLN A 15 7.14 9.76 0.49
C GLN A 15 6.21 9.15 -0.56
N LEU A 16 6.78 8.58 -1.63
CA LEU A 16 6.01 7.88 -2.65
C LEU A 16 5.28 6.67 -2.07
N VAL A 17 5.97 5.86 -1.26
CA VAL A 17 5.38 4.71 -0.59
C VAL A 17 4.21 5.14 0.30
N ARG A 18 4.39 6.21 1.08
CA ARG A 18 3.32 6.72 1.95
C ARG A 18 2.12 7.21 1.17
N LYS A 19 2.35 7.88 0.05
CA LYS A 19 1.29 8.39 -0.81
C LYS A 19 0.46 7.24 -1.40
N GLU A 20 1.13 6.23 -1.93
CA GLU A 20 0.49 5.05 -2.48
C GLU A 20 -0.29 4.29 -1.40
N ARG A 21 0.32 4.11 -0.24
CA ARG A 21 -0.32 3.44 0.90
C ARG A 21 -1.58 4.17 1.34
N ALA A 22 -1.54 5.50 1.38
CA ALA A 22 -2.70 6.30 1.77
C ALA A 22 -3.88 6.10 0.81
N LEU A 23 -3.61 5.97 -0.49
CA LEU A 23 -4.64 5.68 -1.48
C LEU A 23 -5.27 4.30 -1.26
N LEU A 24 -4.45 3.30 -0.91
CA LEU A 24 -4.94 1.96 -0.63
C LEU A 24 -5.74 1.91 0.67
N PHE A 25 -5.34 2.67 1.68
CA PHE A 25 -6.10 2.76 2.94
C PHE A 25 -7.46 3.42 2.76
N LYS A 26 -7.64 4.30 1.80
CA LYS A 26 -8.97 4.86 1.50
C LYS A 26 -9.96 3.77 1.12
N GLU A 27 -9.55 2.81 0.33
CA GLU A 27 -10.39 1.66 -0.03
C GLU A 27 -10.67 0.78 1.20
N PHE A 28 -9.66 0.53 2.01
CA PHE A 28 -9.82 -0.23 3.24
C PHE A 28 -10.79 0.46 4.20
N ASP A 29 -10.66 1.78 4.38
CA ASP A 29 -11.53 2.55 5.25
C ASP A 29 -12.99 2.51 4.77
N ALA A 30 -13.22 2.55 3.46
CA ALA A 30 -14.56 2.44 2.89
C ALA A 30 -15.20 1.11 3.24
N ILE A 31 -14.45 0.01 3.17
CA ILE A 31 -14.91 -1.32 3.56
C ILE A 31 -15.20 -1.38 5.06
N ALA A 32 -14.32 -0.83 5.89
CA ALA A 32 -14.49 -0.80 7.34
C ALA A 32 -15.75 -0.02 7.74
N ILE A 33 -16.00 1.12 7.11
CA ILE A 33 -17.18 1.94 7.38
C ILE A 33 -18.45 1.19 6.96
N LYS A 34 -18.42 0.52 5.82
CA LYS A 34 -19.55 -0.27 5.33
C LYS A 34 -19.92 -1.36 6.35
N HIS A 35 -18.95 -2.11 6.85
CA HIS A 35 -19.20 -3.17 7.83
C HIS A 35 -19.66 -2.60 9.18
N LEU A 36 -19.12 -1.45 9.58
CA LEU A 36 -19.57 -0.79 10.80
C LEU A 36 -21.03 -0.35 10.69
N SER A 37 -21.42 0.20 9.54
CA SER A 37 -22.81 0.65 9.28
C SER A 37 -23.81 -0.49 9.33
N THR A 38 -23.41 -1.68 8.90
CA THR A 38 -24.30 -2.86 8.85
C THR A 38 -24.18 -3.73 10.11
N SER A 39 -23.38 -3.30 11.09
CA SER A 39 -23.09 -4.03 12.33
C SER A 39 -22.52 -5.43 12.09
N THR A 40 -21.75 -5.57 11.01
CA THR A 40 -21.07 -6.81 10.67
C THR A 40 -19.58 -6.69 10.94
N GLU A 41 -18.90 -7.80 11.17
CA GLU A 41 -17.47 -7.81 11.35
C GLU A 41 -16.73 -7.66 10.02
N ILE A 42 -15.57 -7.01 10.06
CA ILE A 42 -14.71 -6.93 8.89
C ILE A 42 -14.21 -8.34 8.56
N PRO A 43 -14.30 -8.80 7.30
CA PRO A 43 -13.78 -10.10 6.93
C PRO A 43 -12.29 -10.24 7.28
N THR A 44 -11.89 -11.42 7.73
CA THR A 44 -10.51 -11.70 8.14
C THR A 44 -9.51 -11.37 7.02
N GLU A 45 -9.88 -11.63 5.78
CA GLU A 45 -9.05 -11.35 4.61
C GLU A 45 -8.73 -9.85 4.50
N TRP A 46 -9.72 -8.99 4.73
CA TRP A 46 -9.53 -7.54 4.72
C TRP A 46 -8.72 -7.07 5.92
N ALA A 47 -8.93 -7.65 7.09
CA ALA A 47 -8.15 -7.33 8.27
C ALA A 47 -6.67 -7.69 8.07
N THR A 48 -6.41 -8.85 7.47
CA THR A 48 -5.05 -9.29 7.12
C THR A 48 -4.42 -8.35 6.10
N TYR A 49 -5.18 -7.94 5.09
CA TYR A 49 -4.71 -6.98 4.08
C TYR A 49 -4.36 -5.64 4.71
N GLY A 50 -5.21 -5.12 5.58
CA GLY A 50 -4.95 -3.86 6.28
C GLY A 50 -3.70 -3.93 7.15
N GLN A 51 -3.48 -5.05 7.84
CA GLN A 51 -2.27 -5.25 8.62
C GLN A 51 -1.02 -5.31 7.73
N ALA A 52 -1.11 -6.01 6.61
CA ALA A 52 -0.02 -6.09 5.64
C ALA A 52 0.32 -4.70 5.07
N LEU A 53 -0.69 -3.86 4.82
CA LEU A 53 -0.46 -2.48 4.38
C LEU A 53 0.26 -1.65 5.45
N ARG A 54 -0.08 -1.83 6.73
CA ARG A 54 0.60 -1.14 7.83
C ARG A 54 2.05 -1.60 7.97
N ASP A 55 2.31 -2.88 7.74
CA ASP A 55 3.65 -3.46 7.84
C ASP A 55 4.50 -3.14 6.60
N ALA A 56 3.88 -2.85 5.46
CA ALA A 56 4.56 -2.47 4.23
C ALA A 56 5.01 -1.01 4.32
N THR A 57 6.06 -0.78 5.08
CA THR A 57 6.62 0.55 5.29
C THR A 57 8.03 0.63 4.75
N ASN A 58 8.49 1.84 4.48
CA ASN A 58 9.86 2.12 4.05
C ASN A 58 10.16 1.56 2.65
N LEU A 59 11.38 1.16 2.45
CA LEU A 59 11.88 0.77 1.14
C LEU A 59 11.71 -0.72 0.83
N GLU A 60 11.18 -1.48 1.76
CA GLU A 60 11.04 -2.92 1.61
C GLU A 60 10.07 -3.32 0.50
N CYS A 61 9.08 -2.47 0.23
CA CYS A 61 8.10 -2.74 -0.81
C CYS A 61 8.56 -2.27 -2.20
N ILE A 62 9.73 -1.64 -2.30
CA ILE A 62 10.26 -1.20 -3.59
C ILE A 62 10.94 -2.37 -4.29
N ASN A 63 10.49 -2.64 -5.50
CA ASN A 63 11.02 -3.71 -6.33
C ASN A 63 11.69 -3.12 -7.57
N ASN A 64 12.99 -3.32 -7.70
CA ASN A 64 13.75 -2.86 -8.86
C ASN A 64 13.46 -3.73 -10.07
N ILE A 65 12.97 -3.11 -11.15
CA ILE A 65 12.68 -3.80 -12.40
C ILE A 65 13.96 -3.89 -13.24
N ASP A 66 14.61 -2.73 -13.41
CA ASP A 66 15.88 -2.62 -14.15
C ASP A 66 16.68 -1.44 -13.61
N ASP A 67 17.72 -1.02 -14.33
CA ASP A 67 18.60 0.07 -13.90
C ASP A 67 17.92 1.44 -13.89
N ASP A 68 16.82 1.60 -14.64
CA ASP A 68 16.15 2.88 -14.82
C ASP A 68 14.79 2.96 -14.11
N PHE A 69 14.18 1.83 -13.77
CA PHE A 69 12.81 1.78 -13.25
C PHE A 69 12.66 0.91 -12.02
N PHE A 70 11.67 1.24 -11.21
CA PHE A 70 11.26 0.42 -10.06
C PHE A 70 9.74 0.43 -9.93
N GLU A 71 9.20 -0.54 -9.19
CA GLU A 71 7.79 -0.59 -8.83
C GLU A 71 7.64 -0.75 -7.32
N ILE A 72 6.47 -0.37 -6.81
CA ILE A 72 6.11 -0.62 -5.42
C ILE A 72 5.23 -1.86 -5.39
N THR A 73 5.64 -2.87 -4.63
CA THR A 73 4.88 -4.12 -4.49
C THR A 73 3.99 -4.04 -3.25
N TRP A 74 2.69 -4.21 -3.45
CA TRP A 74 1.70 -4.18 -2.38
C TRP A 74 1.08 -5.55 -2.19
N PRO A 75 0.56 -5.85 -0.97
CA PRO A 75 -0.20 -7.08 -0.75
C PRO A 75 -1.40 -7.17 -1.69
N THR A 76 -1.79 -8.37 -2.04
CA THR A 76 -2.93 -8.60 -2.92
C THR A 76 -4.23 -8.26 -2.18
N LYS A 77 -5.04 -7.43 -2.82
CA LYS A 77 -6.33 -7.01 -2.29
C LYS A 77 -7.31 -8.19 -2.31
N PRO A 78 -8.04 -8.45 -1.22
CA PRO A 78 -9.07 -9.51 -1.22
C PRO A 78 -10.21 -9.18 -2.18
N GLU A 79 -10.80 -10.21 -2.72
CA GLU A 79 -11.95 -10.06 -3.61
C GLU A 79 -13.27 -9.97 -2.84
#